data_4263c50ee6fe84ce74f2f36b2d9cae74
#
_entry.id   4263c50ee6fe84ce74f2f36b2d9cae74
#
_cell.length_a   1.000
_cell.length_b   1.000
_cell.length_c   1.000
_cell.angle_alpha   90.00
_cell.angle_beta   90.00
_cell.angle_gamma   90.00
#
_symmetry.space_group_name_H-M   'P 1'
#
loop_
_entity.id
_entity.type
_entity.pdbx_description
1 polymer ?
#
loop_
_entity_poly.entity_id
_entity_poly.type
_entity_poly.pdbx_seq_one_letter_code
_entity_poly.pdbx_strand_id
1 'polypeptide(L)'
;MKSLTKINQIPSMKWYRIIIIIMVVMLGGCDKKTDAVTAVFAWHGVNEEDISLLDKYSIDTVFMDIHSYKDIKGYNIFLLDGDTDYDLEDMQRVISKAYEYHSDGVVFDIEGDYDVLALNLEKLDSNIPVLVCIPYWLEEETIEKIVKNSDGIVVMNYIKGKEKEKIKEEEAIALKYNKTIITAYELQPPGKYGLLDKNTYYHDGIKAIINNYNDNFKGEGIGLAYHHLDMLREIDKGYE
;
A
#
# COMPACT_ATOMS: atom_id res chain seq x y z
N MET A 1 51.57 55.84 27.77
CA MET A 1 50.33 55.22 28.25
C MET A 1 49.47 54.83 27.03
N LYS A 2 49.42 53.52 26.69
CA LYS A 2 48.62 53.00 25.58
C LYS A 2 47.52 52.10 26.17
N SER A 3 46.28 52.53 26.02
CA SER A 3 45.09 51.80 26.39
C SER A 3 44.76 50.78 25.28
N LEU A 4 44.73 49.49 25.62
CA LEU A 4 44.31 48.41 24.74
C LEU A 4 42.88 48.08 25.05
N THR A 5 41.98 48.44 24.15
CA THR A 5 40.59 48.03 24.13
C THR A 5 40.48 46.58 23.61
N LYS A 6 40.06 45.67 24.49
CA LYS A 6 39.71 44.28 24.10
C LYS A 6 38.40 44.28 23.32
N ILE A 7 38.47 43.92 22.07
CA ILE A 7 37.28 43.63 21.25
C ILE A 7 36.80 42.19 21.61
N ASN A 8 35.64 42.09 22.23
CA ASN A 8 34.94 40.84 22.45
C ASN A 8 34.48 40.29 21.09
N GLN A 9 35.11 39.17 20.69
CA GLN A 9 34.67 38.41 19.53
C GLN A 9 33.32 37.71 19.83
N ILE A 10 32.31 38.07 19.07
CA ILE A 10 31.00 37.43 19.06
C ILE A 10 31.21 36.02 18.43
N PRO A 11 30.75 34.92 19.08
CA PRO A 11 30.88 33.59 18.49
C PRO A 11 30.18 33.51 17.17
N SER A 12 30.84 32.94 16.15
CA SER A 12 30.44 32.96 14.78
C SER A 12 29.05 32.30 14.57
N MET A 13 28.23 32.95 13.75
CA MET A 13 26.88 32.56 13.32
C MET A 13 26.74 31.11 12.82
N LYS A 14 27.82 30.37 12.66
CA LYS A 14 27.87 28.95 12.28
C LYS A 14 27.31 28.01 13.37
N TRP A 15 27.57 28.33 14.66
CA TRP A 15 27.09 27.52 15.77
C TRP A 15 25.57 27.57 15.97
N TYR A 16 24.95 28.75 15.76
CA TYR A 16 23.50 28.90 15.82
C TYR A 16 22.77 28.11 14.72
N ARG A 17 23.35 28.02 13.52
CA ARG A 17 22.78 27.20 12.42
C ARG A 17 22.84 25.71 12.73
N ILE A 18 23.89 25.23 13.36
CA ILE A 18 24.03 23.82 13.76
C ILE A 18 23.04 23.48 14.88
N ILE A 19 22.86 24.36 15.88
CA ILE A 19 21.90 24.16 16.97
C ILE A 19 20.45 24.16 16.45
N ILE A 20 20.10 25.04 15.51
CA ILE A 20 18.78 25.09 14.89
C ILE A 20 18.53 23.82 14.05
N ILE A 21 19.51 23.34 13.31
CA ILE A 21 19.39 22.09 12.53
C ILE A 21 19.21 20.89 13.46
N ILE A 22 19.96 20.81 14.57
CA ILE A 22 19.80 19.72 15.55
C ILE A 22 18.43 19.82 16.25
N MET A 23 17.94 21.03 16.57
CA MET A 23 16.61 21.21 17.17
C MET A 23 15.49 20.85 16.20
N VAL A 24 15.61 21.16 14.91
CA VAL A 24 14.65 20.79 13.88
C VAL A 24 14.64 19.26 13.66
N VAL A 25 15.79 18.60 13.71
CA VAL A 25 15.89 17.12 13.64
C VAL A 25 15.34 16.47 14.91
N MET A 26 15.50 17.08 16.10
CA MET A 26 14.94 16.55 17.35
C MET A 26 13.43 16.82 17.50
N LEU A 27 12.89 17.85 16.84
CA LEU A 27 11.45 18.15 16.80
C LEU A 27 10.73 17.47 15.63
N GLY A 28 11.47 16.94 14.65
CA GLY A 28 10.94 16.17 13.52
C GLY A 28 10.67 14.69 13.82
N GLY A 29 10.97 14.23 15.03
CA GLY A 29 10.64 12.90 15.53
C GLY A 29 9.21 12.79 16.09
N CYS A 30 8.25 13.56 15.57
CA CYS A 30 6.85 13.18 15.69
C CYS A 30 6.62 12.08 14.65
N ASP A 31 6.45 10.86 15.10
CA ASP A 31 5.82 9.79 14.33
C ASP A 31 4.55 10.38 13.70
N LYS A 32 4.65 10.85 12.47
CA LYS A 32 3.47 10.95 11.61
C LYS A 32 3.06 9.50 11.43
N LYS A 33 2.15 9.00 12.27
CA LYS A 33 1.29 7.90 11.88
C LYS A 33 0.72 8.35 10.55
N THR A 34 1.24 7.80 9.46
CA THR A 34 0.61 7.95 8.16
C THR A 34 -0.78 7.37 8.34
N ASP A 35 -1.81 8.15 8.02
CA ASP A 35 -3.17 7.64 8.01
C ASP A 35 -3.15 6.36 7.18
N ALA A 36 -3.71 5.28 7.74
CA ALA A 36 -3.66 3.99 7.09
C ALA A 36 -4.45 4.07 5.77
N VAL A 37 -3.84 3.64 4.67
CA VAL A 37 -4.43 3.62 3.33
C VAL A 37 -5.70 2.79 3.32
N THR A 38 -6.77 3.29 2.67
CA THR A 38 -7.96 2.50 2.34
C THR A 38 -8.07 2.40 0.83
N ALA A 39 -7.85 1.20 0.30
CA ALA A 39 -7.74 0.96 -1.13
C ALA A 39 -8.86 0.06 -1.68
N VAL A 40 -9.02 0.08 -3.00
CA VAL A 40 -9.87 -0.87 -3.75
C VAL A 40 -9.20 -1.29 -5.05
N PHE A 41 -9.32 -2.56 -5.41
CA PHE A 41 -8.92 -3.07 -6.72
C PHE A 41 -10.01 -2.79 -7.75
N ALA A 42 -9.67 -2.11 -8.83
CA ALA A 42 -10.57 -1.70 -9.92
C ALA A 42 -10.13 -2.28 -11.26
N TRP A 43 -10.29 -3.59 -11.42
CA TRP A 43 -9.93 -4.35 -12.64
C TRP A 43 -10.66 -3.90 -13.89
N HIS A 44 -11.86 -3.35 -13.76
CA HIS A 44 -12.65 -2.84 -14.89
C HIS A 44 -12.80 -1.31 -14.88
N GLY A 45 -11.87 -0.65 -14.15
CA GLY A 45 -11.86 0.80 -14.01
C GLY A 45 -12.92 1.34 -13.04
N VAL A 46 -13.04 2.65 -13.00
CA VAL A 46 -13.95 3.40 -12.10
C VAL A 46 -14.89 4.25 -12.94
N ASN A 47 -16.19 4.17 -12.67
CA ASN A 47 -17.24 4.98 -13.30
C ASN A 47 -17.58 6.21 -12.43
N GLU A 48 -18.31 7.18 -12.98
CA GLU A 48 -18.75 8.35 -12.21
C GLU A 48 -19.62 7.99 -11.01
N GLU A 49 -20.45 6.94 -11.14
CA GLU A 49 -21.31 6.43 -10.08
C GLU A 49 -20.52 5.84 -8.91
N ASP A 50 -19.29 5.38 -9.15
CA ASP A 50 -18.44 4.78 -8.12
C ASP A 50 -17.85 5.80 -7.16
N ILE A 51 -17.77 7.06 -7.56
CA ILE A 51 -17.20 8.12 -6.70
C ILE A 51 -17.95 8.18 -5.37
N SER A 52 -19.30 8.11 -5.42
CA SER A 52 -20.11 8.08 -4.21
C SER A 52 -19.85 6.85 -3.34
N LEU A 53 -19.52 5.72 -3.96
CA LEU A 53 -19.18 4.47 -3.27
C LEU A 53 -17.79 4.55 -2.63
N LEU A 54 -16.81 5.09 -3.35
CA LEU A 54 -15.48 5.34 -2.81
C LEU A 54 -15.55 6.26 -1.58
N ASP A 55 -16.30 7.37 -1.67
CA ASP A 55 -16.52 8.28 -0.56
C ASP A 55 -17.23 7.60 0.62
N LYS A 56 -18.29 6.83 0.35
CA LYS A 56 -19.09 6.09 1.36
C LYS A 56 -18.21 5.20 2.23
N TYR A 57 -17.22 4.53 1.63
CA TYR A 57 -16.32 3.61 2.32
C TYR A 57 -14.96 4.22 2.67
N SER A 58 -14.83 5.55 2.55
CA SER A 58 -13.59 6.29 2.84
C SER A 58 -12.36 5.72 2.11
N ILE A 59 -12.56 5.26 0.88
CA ILE A 59 -11.50 4.79 0.01
C ILE A 59 -10.74 6.02 -0.50
N ASP A 60 -9.44 6.07 -0.29
CA ASP A 60 -8.56 7.17 -0.69
C ASP A 60 -7.60 6.76 -1.83
N THR A 61 -7.51 5.46 -2.10
CA THR A 61 -6.58 4.89 -3.06
C THR A 61 -7.27 3.86 -3.97
N VAL A 62 -6.99 3.93 -5.26
CA VAL A 62 -7.52 2.99 -6.24
C VAL A 62 -6.38 2.28 -6.95
N PHE A 63 -6.36 0.96 -6.86
CA PHE A 63 -5.51 0.10 -7.66
C PHE A 63 -6.24 -0.17 -8.98
N MET A 64 -5.91 0.61 -10.01
CA MET A 64 -6.66 0.63 -11.27
C MET A 64 -5.92 -0.12 -12.36
N ASP A 65 -6.61 -1.07 -12.98
CA ASP A 65 -6.08 -1.82 -14.13
C ASP A 65 -5.46 -0.90 -15.18
N ILE A 66 -4.28 -1.27 -15.66
CA ILE A 66 -3.46 -0.48 -16.57
C ILE A 66 -4.16 -0.14 -17.89
N HIS A 67 -5.09 -0.98 -18.35
CA HIS A 67 -5.87 -0.78 -19.57
C HIS A 67 -7.10 0.11 -19.36
N SER A 68 -7.49 0.31 -18.10
CA SER A 68 -8.66 1.09 -17.68
C SER A 68 -8.28 2.40 -17.00
N TYR A 69 -7.00 2.78 -17.04
CA TYR A 69 -6.48 3.95 -16.34
C TYR A 69 -7.27 5.23 -16.63
N LYS A 70 -7.58 5.94 -15.57
CA LYS A 70 -8.22 7.26 -15.57
C LYS A 70 -7.75 8.02 -14.34
N ASP A 71 -7.30 9.24 -14.52
CA ASP A 71 -7.06 10.14 -13.41
C ASP A 71 -8.39 10.53 -12.74
N ILE A 72 -8.48 10.37 -11.43
CA ILE A 72 -9.66 10.67 -10.64
C ILE A 72 -9.25 11.66 -9.55
N LYS A 73 -9.68 12.90 -9.72
CA LYS A 73 -9.31 13.98 -8.81
C LYS A 73 -9.70 13.68 -7.36
N GLY A 74 -8.73 13.74 -6.47
CA GLY A 74 -8.93 13.56 -5.03
C GLY A 74 -8.62 12.16 -4.52
N TYR A 75 -8.22 11.24 -5.40
CA TYR A 75 -7.81 9.87 -5.06
C TYR A 75 -6.36 9.62 -5.50
N ASN A 76 -5.66 8.77 -4.79
CA ASN A 76 -4.38 8.23 -5.23
C ASN A 76 -4.64 7.09 -6.21
N ILE A 77 -4.04 7.14 -7.39
CA ILE A 77 -4.23 6.12 -8.41
C ILE A 77 -2.92 5.37 -8.64
N PHE A 78 -2.91 4.11 -8.28
CA PHE A 78 -1.82 3.18 -8.58
C PHE A 78 -2.20 2.34 -9.79
N LEU A 79 -1.31 2.22 -10.77
CA LEU A 79 -1.51 1.27 -11.86
C LEU A 79 -1.45 -0.16 -11.32
N LEU A 80 -2.52 -0.90 -11.52
CA LEU A 80 -2.61 -2.31 -11.21
C LEU A 80 -2.30 -3.11 -12.48
N ASP A 81 -1.37 -4.02 -12.37
CA ASP A 81 -1.12 -5.01 -13.40
C ASP A 81 -0.93 -6.39 -12.78
N GLY A 82 -1.60 -7.39 -13.35
CA GLY A 82 -1.60 -8.76 -12.88
C GLY A 82 -1.49 -9.74 -14.04
N ASP A 83 -0.47 -10.60 -13.97
CA ASP A 83 -0.26 -11.70 -14.89
C ASP A 83 0.46 -12.84 -14.15
N THR A 84 0.51 -14.01 -14.77
CA THR A 84 1.19 -15.22 -14.23
C THR A 84 2.66 -15.32 -14.64
N ASP A 85 3.06 -14.70 -15.74
CA ASP A 85 4.39 -14.79 -16.32
C ASP A 85 5.00 -13.41 -16.56
N TYR A 86 5.48 -12.76 -15.49
CA TYR A 86 6.06 -11.43 -15.53
C TYR A 86 7.58 -11.49 -15.48
N ASP A 87 8.23 -11.05 -16.54
CA ASP A 87 9.67 -10.81 -16.52
C ASP A 87 10.01 -9.34 -16.17
N LEU A 88 11.29 -9.08 -15.99
CA LEU A 88 11.76 -7.73 -15.66
C LEU A 88 11.40 -6.68 -16.72
N GLU A 89 11.37 -7.06 -18.01
CA GLU A 89 11.04 -6.15 -19.11
C GLU A 89 9.56 -5.74 -19.05
N ASP A 90 8.68 -6.68 -18.73
CA ASP A 90 7.26 -6.41 -18.53
C ASP A 90 7.05 -5.46 -17.34
N MET A 91 7.69 -5.70 -16.19
CA MET A 91 7.62 -4.80 -15.04
C MET A 91 8.12 -3.38 -15.37
N GLN A 92 9.24 -3.25 -16.09
CA GLN A 92 9.76 -1.95 -16.52
C GLN A 92 8.83 -1.24 -17.52
N ARG A 93 8.11 -1.99 -18.36
CA ARG A 93 7.08 -1.44 -19.25
C ARG A 93 5.90 -0.85 -18.44
N VAL A 94 5.46 -1.51 -17.38
CA VAL A 94 4.41 -1.01 -16.48
C VAL A 94 4.87 0.26 -15.77
N ILE A 95 6.10 0.27 -15.23
CA ILE A 95 6.69 1.48 -14.65
C ILE A 95 6.73 2.63 -15.65
N SER A 96 7.14 2.36 -16.90
CA SER A 96 7.17 3.38 -17.95
C SER A 96 5.80 3.97 -18.26
N LYS A 97 4.75 3.14 -18.27
CA LYS A 97 3.36 3.59 -18.42
C LYS A 97 2.87 4.40 -17.22
N ALA A 98 3.29 4.02 -16.02
CA ALA A 98 2.96 4.77 -14.82
C ALA A 98 3.51 6.20 -14.85
N TYR A 99 4.73 6.39 -15.37
CA TYR A 99 5.27 7.72 -15.64
C TYR A 99 4.49 8.48 -16.73
N GLU A 100 4.12 7.80 -17.81
CA GLU A 100 3.34 8.40 -18.90
C GLU A 100 1.98 8.91 -18.42
N TYR A 101 1.32 8.14 -17.57
CA TYR A 101 0.00 8.45 -17.03
C TYR A 101 0.05 9.36 -15.81
N HIS A 102 1.24 9.63 -15.24
CA HIS A 102 1.40 10.37 -13.98
C HIS A 102 0.67 9.72 -12.81
N SER A 103 0.65 8.38 -12.76
CA SER A 103 0.06 7.66 -11.63
C SER A 103 0.91 7.83 -10.37
N ASP A 104 0.28 7.67 -9.20
CA ASP A 104 0.93 7.80 -7.90
C ASP A 104 1.86 6.63 -7.56
N GLY A 105 1.76 5.52 -8.29
CA GLY A 105 2.59 4.33 -8.15
C GLY A 105 2.09 3.16 -8.99
N VAL A 106 2.62 1.98 -8.67
CA VAL A 106 2.27 0.70 -9.32
C VAL A 106 1.96 -0.35 -8.26
N VAL A 107 1.01 -1.22 -8.56
CA VAL A 107 0.73 -2.46 -7.82
C VAL A 107 0.91 -3.64 -8.76
N PHE A 108 1.81 -4.54 -8.42
CA PHE A 108 1.96 -5.82 -9.11
C PHE A 108 1.17 -6.90 -8.37
N ASP A 109 0.17 -7.46 -9.03
CA ASP A 109 -0.64 -8.60 -8.55
C ASP A 109 -0.31 -9.84 -9.38
N ILE A 110 0.89 -10.39 -9.14
CA ILE A 110 1.48 -11.47 -9.92
C ILE A 110 1.21 -12.80 -9.20
N GLU A 111 0.43 -13.65 -9.84
CA GLU A 111 0.14 -15.02 -9.38
C GLU A 111 1.10 -16.01 -10.05
N GLY A 112 2.36 -16.08 -9.61
CA GLY A 112 3.36 -16.92 -10.25
C GLY A 112 4.48 -17.36 -9.31
N ASP A 113 5.70 -17.40 -9.83
CA ASP A 113 6.90 -17.72 -9.07
C ASP A 113 7.38 -16.49 -8.29
N TYR A 114 7.09 -16.44 -6.99
CA TYR A 114 7.44 -15.33 -6.12
C TYR A 114 8.96 -15.17 -5.89
N ASP A 115 9.75 -16.23 -6.08
CA ASP A 115 11.21 -16.11 -6.03
C ASP A 115 11.74 -15.39 -7.27
N VAL A 116 11.16 -15.67 -8.46
CA VAL A 116 11.46 -14.92 -9.69
C VAL A 116 11.01 -13.48 -9.57
N LEU A 117 9.82 -13.23 -9.03
CA LEU A 117 9.34 -11.88 -8.76
C LEU A 117 10.30 -11.10 -7.84
N ALA A 118 10.74 -11.71 -6.74
CA ALA A 118 11.69 -11.09 -5.81
C ALA A 118 13.03 -10.72 -6.50
N LEU A 119 13.54 -11.57 -7.39
CA LEU A 119 14.75 -11.32 -8.18
C LEU A 119 14.56 -10.20 -9.22
N ASN A 120 13.37 -10.07 -9.78
CA ASN A 120 13.05 -9.00 -10.72
C ASN A 120 12.90 -7.66 -9.99
N LEU A 121 12.25 -7.64 -8.81
CA LEU A 121 12.15 -6.45 -7.97
C LEU A 121 13.51 -5.89 -7.57
N GLU A 122 14.50 -6.76 -7.26
CA GLU A 122 15.87 -6.34 -6.94
C GLU A 122 16.54 -5.55 -8.08
N LYS A 123 16.13 -5.82 -9.33
CA LYS A 123 16.69 -5.21 -10.55
C LYS A 123 15.80 -4.11 -11.13
N LEU A 124 14.60 -3.97 -10.60
CA LEU A 124 13.63 -3.00 -11.09
C LEU A 124 14.07 -1.57 -10.74
N ASP A 125 14.23 -0.73 -11.76
CA ASP A 125 14.53 0.69 -11.57
C ASP A 125 13.21 1.49 -11.56
N SER A 126 12.88 2.08 -10.41
CA SER A 126 11.68 2.88 -10.24
C SER A 126 11.92 4.05 -9.28
N ASN A 127 11.42 5.23 -9.65
CA ASN A 127 11.37 6.41 -8.77
C ASN A 127 9.93 6.72 -8.31
N ILE A 128 8.98 5.84 -8.62
CA ILE A 128 7.60 5.90 -8.10
C ILE A 128 7.37 4.70 -7.17
N PRO A 129 6.45 4.81 -6.20
CA PRO A 129 6.12 3.72 -5.30
C PRO A 129 5.72 2.43 -6.02
N VAL A 130 6.28 1.30 -5.59
CA VAL A 130 5.96 -0.04 -6.06
C VAL A 130 5.40 -0.85 -4.92
N LEU A 131 4.15 -1.27 -5.02
CA LEU A 131 3.50 -2.22 -4.12
C LEU A 131 3.40 -3.59 -4.79
N VAL A 132 3.41 -4.64 -3.98
CA VAL A 132 3.33 -6.03 -4.47
C VAL A 132 2.27 -6.79 -3.71
N CYS A 133 1.34 -7.43 -4.43
CA CYS A 133 0.39 -8.37 -3.85
C CYS A 133 1.09 -9.68 -3.53
N ILE A 134 0.90 -10.18 -2.32
CA ILE A 134 1.42 -11.47 -1.87
C ILE A 134 0.35 -12.28 -1.14
N PRO A 135 0.33 -13.61 -1.28
CA PRO A 135 -0.54 -14.44 -0.46
C PRO A 135 0.02 -14.59 0.96
N TYR A 136 -0.85 -14.79 1.94
CA TYR A 136 -0.52 -14.96 3.37
C TYR A 136 0.24 -16.24 3.74
N TRP A 137 0.63 -17.05 2.80
CA TRP A 137 1.27 -18.35 3.01
C TRP A 137 2.68 -18.46 2.42
N LEU A 138 3.28 -17.35 1.98
CA LEU A 138 4.65 -17.35 1.47
C LEU A 138 5.66 -17.63 2.57
N GLU A 139 6.80 -18.19 2.17
CA GLU A 139 7.94 -18.40 3.04
C GLU A 139 8.58 -17.07 3.46
N GLU A 140 9.00 -16.96 4.73
CA GLU A 140 9.59 -15.74 5.33
C GLU A 140 10.72 -15.15 4.48
N GLU A 141 11.62 -15.98 3.94
CA GLU A 141 12.75 -15.55 3.13
C GLU A 141 12.29 -14.84 1.84
N THR A 142 11.25 -15.35 1.18
CA THR A 142 10.68 -14.76 -0.03
C THR A 142 9.96 -13.46 0.29
N ILE A 143 9.17 -13.41 1.38
CA ILE A 143 8.52 -12.18 1.86
C ILE A 143 9.58 -11.11 2.14
N GLU A 144 10.66 -11.45 2.85
CA GLU A 144 11.72 -10.49 3.19
C GLU A 144 12.39 -9.91 1.93
N LYS A 145 12.67 -10.72 0.91
CA LYS A 145 13.23 -10.26 -0.37
C LYS A 145 12.29 -9.30 -1.08
N ILE A 146 10.98 -9.61 -1.15
CA ILE A 146 9.97 -8.77 -1.78
C ILE A 146 9.85 -7.43 -1.03
N VAL A 147 9.66 -7.47 0.29
CA VAL A 147 9.50 -6.26 1.11
C VAL A 147 10.71 -5.35 1.03
N LYS A 148 11.91 -5.92 1.03
CA LYS A 148 13.16 -5.15 0.94
C LYS A 148 13.29 -4.38 -0.38
N ASN A 149 12.80 -4.96 -1.47
CA ASN A 149 12.97 -4.44 -2.83
C ASN A 149 11.67 -3.78 -3.40
N SER A 150 10.66 -3.55 -2.57
CA SER A 150 9.45 -2.79 -2.90
C SER A 150 9.23 -1.64 -1.92
N ASP A 151 8.20 -0.84 -2.12
CA ASP A 151 7.78 0.22 -1.19
C ASP A 151 6.71 -0.27 -0.21
N GLY A 152 6.15 -1.44 -0.46
CA GLY A 152 5.21 -2.10 0.43
C GLY A 152 4.58 -3.33 -0.19
N ILE A 153 3.76 -3.98 0.61
CA ILE A 153 3.04 -5.19 0.24
C ILE A 153 1.54 -5.05 0.48
N VAL A 154 0.76 -5.71 -0.37
CA VAL A 154 -0.68 -5.93 -0.19
C VAL A 154 -0.86 -7.42 0.08
N VAL A 155 -1.17 -7.78 1.31
CA VAL A 155 -1.35 -9.18 1.70
C VAL A 155 -2.76 -9.64 1.36
N MET A 156 -2.88 -10.62 0.47
CA MET A 156 -4.12 -11.27 0.07
C MET A 156 -4.59 -12.21 1.19
N ASN A 157 -5.17 -11.61 2.24
CA ASN A 157 -5.46 -12.27 3.52
C ASN A 157 -6.87 -12.87 3.54
N TYR A 158 -7.11 -13.86 2.69
CA TYR A 158 -8.42 -14.44 2.44
C TYR A 158 -8.76 -15.57 3.42
N ILE A 159 -8.73 -15.29 4.74
CA ILE A 159 -9.16 -16.23 5.79
C ILE A 159 -9.94 -15.51 6.89
N LYS A 160 -11.26 -15.56 6.82
CA LYS A 160 -12.15 -14.94 7.81
C LYS A 160 -11.85 -15.36 9.25
N GLY A 161 -11.74 -14.37 10.14
CA GLY A 161 -11.57 -14.55 11.58
C GLY A 161 -10.16 -14.95 12.02
N LYS A 162 -9.19 -14.98 11.09
CA LYS A 162 -7.77 -15.26 11.38
C LYS A 162 -6.83 -14.24 10.74
N GLU A 163 -7.35 -13.15 10.23
CA GLU A 163 -6.61 -12.17 9.45
C GLU A 163 -5.40 -11.65 10.22
N LYS A 164 -5.58 -11.27 11.48
CA LYS A 164 -4.49 -10.78 12.34
C LYS A 164 -3.44 -11.85 12.66
N GLU A 165 -3.87 -13.10 12.82
CA GLU A 165 -2.94 -14.21 13.05
C GLU A 165 -2.06 -14.48 11.83
N LYS A 166 -2.66 -14.35 10.64
CA LYS A 166 -2.05 -14.76 9.38
C LYS A 166 -1.05 -13.76 8.79
N ILE A 167 -1.16 -12.49 9.11
CA ILE A 167 -0.24 -11.46 8.58
C ILE A 167 0.87 -11.05 9.56
N LYS A 168 1.04 -11.77 10.67
CA LYS A 168 2.03 -11.40 11.71
C LYS A 168 3.46 -11.35 11.20
N GLU A 169 3.79 -12.27 10.32
CA GLU A 169 5.12 -12.39 9.75
C GLU A 169 5.39 -11.26 8.76
N GLU A 170 4.44 -11.04 7.85
CA GLU A 170 4.47 -9.93 6.90
C GLU A 170 4.51 -8.58 7.60
N GLU A 171 3.73 -8.40 8.66
CA GLU A 171 3.73 -7.20 9.50
C GLU A 171 5.10 -6.96 10.13
N ALA A 172 5.69 -8.00 10.74
CA ALA A 172 7.00 -7.90 11.38
C ALA A 172 8.11 -7.54 10.38
N ILE A 173 8.07 -8.13 9.19
CA ILE A 173 9.04 -7.86 8.12
C ILE A 173 8.83 -6.45 7.55
N ALA A 174 7.59 -6.05 7.27
CA ALA A 174 7.29 -4.71 6.77
C ALA A 174 7.75 -3.63 7.75
N LEU A 175 7.49 -3.80 9.04
CA LEU A 175 7.96 -2.90 10.11
C LEU A 175 9.48 -2.85 10.18
N LYS A 176 10.17 -3.99 10.09
CA LYS A 176 11.64 -4.07 10.09
C LYS A 176 12.28 -3.20 9.01
N TYR A 177 11.65 -3.12 7.83
CA TYR A 177 12.14 -2.36 6.69
C TYR A 177 11.44 -1.00 6.52
N ASN A 178 10.57 -0.60 7.44
CA ASN A 178 9.76 0.64 7.38
C ASN A 178 8.99 0.75 6.05
N LYS A 179 8.30 -0.33 5.68
CA LYS A 179 7.54 -0.44 4.44
C LYS A 179 6.04 -0.44 4.71
N THR A 180 5.27 -0.01 3.72
CA THR A 180 3.81 -0.05 3.75
C THR A 180 3.31 -1.49 3.78
N ILE A 181 2.29 -1.77 4.59
CA ILE A 181 1.55 -3.03 4.58
C ILE A 181 0.05 -2.74 4.51
N ILE A 182 -0.64 -3.44 3.61
CA ILE A 182 -2.08 -3.35 3.40
C ILE A 182 -2.65 -4.76 3.48
N THR A 183 -3.73 -4.96 4.22
CA THR A 183 -4.47 -6.23 4.25
C THR A 183 -5.64 -6.16 3.28
N ALA A 184 -5.71 -7.11 2.34
CA ALA A 184 -6.80 -7.19 1.37
C ALA A 184 -7.86 -8.20 1.82
N TYR A 185 -9.12 -7.85 1.63
CA TYR A 185 -10.29 -8.66 1.94
C TYR A 185 -11.03 -9.04 0.66
N GLU A 186 -11.28 -10.34 0.51
CA GLU A 186 -11.96 -10.89 -0.64
C GLU A 186 -13.48 -10.66 -0.57
N LEU A 187 -14.05 -10.19 -1.67
CA LEU A 187 -15.48 -9.92 -1.83
C LEU A 187 -16.16 -10.79 -2.89
N GLN A 188 -15.44 -11.63 -3.62
CA GLN A 188 -16.02 -12.48 -4.64
C GLN A 188 -16.89 -13.59 -4.02
N PRO A 189 -17.96 -14.03 -4.72
CA PRO A 189 -18.84 -15.08 -4.23
C PRO A 189 -18.08 -16.41 -4.06
N PRO A 190 -18.44 -17.21 -3.04
CA PRO A 190 -17.88 -18.54 -2.88
C PRO A 190 -18.17 -19.42 -4.11
N GLY A 191 -17.25 -20.34 -4.42
CA GLY A 191 -17.29 -21.20 -5.60
C GLY A 191 -16.65 -20.62 -6.85
N LYS A 192 -16.47 -19.30 -6.93
CA LYS A 192 -15.72 -18.67 -8.00
C LYS A 192 -14.21 -18.77 -7.69
N TYR A 193 -13.39 -19.10 -8.67
CA TYR A 193 -11.93 -19.28 -8.52
C TYR A 193 -11.49 -20.21 -7.36
N GLY A 194 -12.34 -21.19 -7.00
CA GLY A 194 -12.03 -22.11 -5.89
C GLY A 194 -12.20 -21.53 -4.48
N LEU A 195 -12.72 -20.31 -4.35
CA LEU A 195 -12.99 -19.68 -3.07
C LEU A 195 -14.03 -20.46 -2.27
N LEU A 196 -13.76 -20.65 -1.00
CA LEU A 196 -14.71 -21.17 -0.02
C LEU A 196 -15.33 -20.02 0.77
N ASP A 197 -16.50 -20.23 1.40
CA ASP A 197 -17.15 -19.20 2.22
C ASP A 197 -16.25 -18.63 3.33
N LYS A 198 -15.34 -19.43 3.85
CA LYS A 198 -14.32 -18.98 4.83
C LYS A 198 -13.25 -18.04 4.27
N ASN A 199 -13.19 -17.87 2.95
CA ASN A 199 -12.18 -17.07 2.28
C ASN A 199 -12.71 -15.70 1.82
N THR A 200 -14.02 -15.46 1.91
CA THR A 200 -14.65 -14.27 1.37
C THR A 200 -15.70 -13.69 2.31
N TYR A 201 -15.87 -12.37 2.25
CA TYR A 201 -16.91 -11.63 2.97
C TYR A 201 -18.15 -11.36 2.12
N TYR A 202 -18.31 -12.02 0.98
CA TYR A 202 -19.44 -11.80 0.06
C TYR A 202 -20.80 -11.84 0.77
N HIS A 203 -21.04 -12.86 1.60
CA HIS A 203 -22.30 -13.01 2.34
C HIS A 203 -22.36 -12.22 3.65
N ASP A 204 -21.21 -11.84 4.20
CA ASP A 204 -21.13 -11.09 5.47
C ASP A 204 -21.26 -9.58 5.26
N GLY A 205 -20.95 -9.10 4.05
CA GLY A 205 -21.04 -7.71 3.64
C GLY A 205 -19.92 -6.81 4.13
N ILE A 206 -19.88 -5.59 3.61
CA ILE A 206 -18.81 -4.62 3.84
C ILE A 206 -18.69 -4.22 5.32
N LYS A 207 -19.81 -4.16 6.04
CA LYS A 207 -19.82 -3.83 7.46
C LYS A 207 -19.02 -4.85 8.29
N ALA A 208 -19.05 -6.12 7.92
CA ALA A 208 -18.28 -7.15 8.61
C ALA A 208 -16.77 -6.95 8.39
N ILE A 209 -16.33 -6.57 7.19
CA ILE A 209 -14.94 -6.21 6.90
C ILE A 209 -14.51 -5.02 7.76
N ILE A 210 -15.30 -3.94 7.74
CA ILE A 210 -14.99 -2.72 8.50
C ILE A 210 -14.86 -3.03 10.01
N ASN A 211 -15.75 -3.84 10.56
CA ASN A 211 -15.68 -4.26 11.96
C ASN A 211 -14.41 -5.09 12.22
N ASN A 212 -14.15 -6.10 11.38
CA ASN A 212 -12.96 -6.94 11.53
C ASN A 212 -11.67 -6.11 11.43
N TYR A 213 -11.57 -5.21 10.46
CA TYR A 213 -10.43 -4.32 10.31
C TYR A 213 -10.26 -3.40 11.54
N ASN A 214 -11.33 -2.79 12.01
CA ASN A 214 -11.29 -1.91 13.18
C ASN A 214 -10.83 -2.66 14.45
N ASP A 215 -11.29 -3.90 14.64
CA ASP A 215 -10.96 -4.71 15.81
C ASP A 215 -9.52 -5.23 15.78
N ASN A 216 -8.96 -5.46 14.60
CA ASN A 216 -7.67 -6.13 14.45
C ASN A 216 -6.51 -5.21 14.04
N PHE A 217 -6.75 -4.14 13.27
CA PHE A 217 -5.69 -3.40 12.59
C PHE A 217 -5.74 -1.88 12.78
N LYS A 218 -6.89 -1.34 13.21
CA LYS A 218 -7.05 0.12 13.32
C LYS A 218 -6.02 0.73 14.27
N GLY A 219 -5.29 1.70 13.75
CA GLY A 219 -4.26 2.42 14.51
C GLY A 219 -2.90 1.72 14.59
N GLU A 220 -2.72 0.58 13.92
CA GLU A 220 -1.44 -0.12 13.83
C GLU A 220 -0.60 0.31 12.61
N GLY A 221 -1.16 1.16 11.73
CA GLY A 221 -0.48 1.60 10.50
C GLY A 221 -0.63 0.63 9.34
N ILE A 222 -1.50 -0.39 9.50
CA ILE A 222 -1.83 -1.35 8.45
C ILE A 222 -3.00 -0.82 7.64
N GLY A 223 -2.86 -0.77 6.30
CA GLY A 223 -3.91 -0.36 5.39
C GLY A 223 -4.98 -1.43 5.17
N LEU A 224 -6.10 -1.01 4.59
CA LEU A 224 -7.22 -1.86 4.18
C LEU A 224 -7.34 -1.84 2.65
N ALA A 225 -7.58 -2.99 2.00
CA ALA A 225 -7.99 -3.04 0.61
C ALA A 225 -9.21 -3.94 0.40
N TYR A 226 -10.12 -3.51 -0.47
CA TYR A 226 -11.28 -4.30 -0.90
C TYR A 226 -10.97 -4.97 -2.25
N HIS A 227 -11.07 -6.28 -2.33
CA HIS A 227 -10.90 -7.03 -3.56
C HIS A 227 -12.24 -7.60 -4.03
N HIS A 228 -12.95 -6.97 -4.99
CA HIS A 228 -12.65 -5.80 -5.81
C HIS A 228 -13.87 -4.88 -5.96
N LEU A 229 -13.74 -3.74 -6.69
CA LEU A 229 -14.76 -2.70 -6.82
C LEU A 229 -16.10 -3.21 -7.37
N ASP A 230 -16.11 -4.13 -8.34
CA ASP A 230 -17.37 -4.64 -8.90
C ASP A 230 -18.19 -5.39 -7.85
N MET A 231 -17.52 -6.15 -7.00
CA MET A 231 -18.17 -6.86 -5.90
C MET A 231 -18.60 -5.90 -4.80
N LEU A 232 -17.81 -4.86 -4.55
CA LEU A 232 -18.20 -3.78 -3.63
C LEU A 232 -19.52 -3.13 -4.07
N ARG A 233 -19.67 -2.85 -5.39
CA ARG A 233 -20.93 -2.33 -5.98
C ARG A 233 -22.10 -3.30 -5.82
N GLU A 234 -21.85 -4.58 -6.07
CA GLU A 234 -22.89 -5.63 -6.01
C GLU A 234 -23.41 -5.78 -4.58
N ILE A 235 -22.49 -5.90 -3.62
CA ILE A 235 -22.83 -6.08 -2.20
C ILE A 235 -23.54 -4.82 -1.67
N ASP A 236 -23.09 -3.64 -2.03
CA ASP A 236 -23.69 -2.37 -1.59
C ASP A 236 -25.15 -2.24 -2.07
N LYS A 237 -25.47 -2.69 -3.28
CA LYS A 237 -26.84 -2.68 -3.84
C LYS A 237 -27.73 -3.79 -3.31
N GLY A 238 -27.19 -4.88 -2.84
CA GLY A 238 -27.94 -6.08 -2.48
C GLY A 238 -28.30 -6.21 -1.01
N TYR A 239 -27.72 -5.41 -0.14
CA TYR A 239 -27.89 -5.49 1.31
C TYR A 239 -28.46 -4.20 1.94
N GLU A 240 -29.08 -3.31 1.11
CA GLU A 240 -29.87 -2.18 1.60
C GLU A 240 -31.30 -2.61 2.01
#